data_7187a5ce2c746dc232c03697aec1bd94
#
_entry.id   7187a5ce2c746dc232c03697aec1bd94
#
_cell.length_a   1.000
_cell.length_b   1.000
_cell.length_c   1.000
_cell.angle_alpha   90.00
_cell.angle_beta   90.00
_cell.angle_gamma   90.00
#
_symmetry.space_group_name_H-M   'P 1'
#
loop_
_entity.id
_entity.type
_entity.pdbx_description
1 polymer ?
#
loop_
_entity_poly.entity_id
_entity_poly.type
_entity_poly.pdbx_seq_one_letter_code
_entity_poly.pdbx_strand_id
1 'polypeptide(L)'
;MFTICAKKNRLEVKEREVLTSGSVDVCTARFKFSPEWEGLKRTAVFKTVEEPVAVALDDTGECAIPWEVLKEPMVHLYAGVYGTKEDSVVLPTVWADLGVIQEGVTCGVSSRPPTPSLWERELAQKQDALRGSPGQLVGFDEDGRAVAVDYGGGLPEVGIAADEDTNEMLDEVFGPAGQ
;
A
#
# COMPACT_ATOMS: atom_id res chain seq x y z
N MET A 1 16.30 9.66 -13.24
CA MET A 1 15.14 10.05 -12.41
C MET A 1 14.29 11.03 -13.17
N PHE A 2 12.99 10.79 -13.27
CA PHE A 2 12.04 11.74 -13.85
C PHE A 2 11.78 12.89 -12.89
N THR A 3 11.73 14.13 -13.40
CA THR A 3 11.29 15.30 -12.61
C THR A 3 10.00 15.83 -13.21
N ILE A 4 8.92 15.83 -12.42
CA ILE A 4 7.57 16.17 -12.85
C ILE A 4 7.02 17.28 -11.96
N CYS A 5 6.53 18.36 -12.54
CA CYS A 5 5.92 19.47 -11.81
C CYS A 5 4.39 19.36 -11.88
N ALA A 6 3.75 19.26 -10.73
CA ALA A 6 2.30 19.30 -10.58
C ALA A 6 1.83 20.72 -10.26
N LYS A 7 1.13 21.36 -11.21
CA LYS A 7 0.56 22.70 -11.07
C LYS A 7 -0.95 22.60 -11.21
N LYS A 8 -1.68 22.77 -10.09
CA LYS A 8 -3.11 22.49 -10.05
C LYS A 8 -3.38 21.08 -10.60
N ASN A 9 -4.18 20.98 -11.65
CA ASN A 9 -4.56 19.71 -12.30
C ASN A 9 -3.70 19.32 -13.51
N ARG A 10 -2.54 19.95 -13.71
CA ARG A 10 -1.63 19.68 -14.83
C ARG A 10 -0.30 19.13 -14.35
N LEU A 11 0.26 18.20 -15.10
CA LEU A 11 1.62 17.70 -14.95
C LEU A 11 2.48 18.21 -16.09
N GLU A 12 3.69 18.65 -15.76
CA GLU A 12 4.71 19.05 -16.70
C GLU A 12 5.98 18.25 -16.45
N VAL A 13 6.38 17.40 -17.40
CA VAL A 13 7.61 16.63 -17.30
C VAL A 13 8.79 17.52 -17.63
N LYS A 14 9.66 17.77 -16.67
CA LYS A 14 10.83 18.65 -16.80
C LYS A 14 12.07 17.89 -17.22
N GLU A 15 12.27 16.72 -16.63
CA GLU A 15 13.40 15.85 -16.91
C GLU A 15 12.88 14.45 -17.23
N ARG A 16 13.49 13.83 -18.22
CA ARG A 16 13.15 12.49 -18.70
C ARG A 16 14.36 11.59 -18.61
N GLU A 17 14.09 10.34 -18.42
CA GLU A 17 15.07 9.27 -18.41
C GLU A 17 14.61 8.18 -19.39
N VAL A 18 15.52 7.33 -19.81
CA VAL A 18 15.17 6.18 -20.64
C VAL A 18 14.42 5.16 -19.79
N LEU A 19 13.24 4.78 -20.26
CA LEU A 19 12.45 3.69 -19.70
C LEU A 19 12.84 2.39 -20.40
N THR A 20 13.18 1.36 -19.62
CA THR A 20 13.58 0.06 -20.17
C THR A 20 12.70 -1.04 -19.59
N SER A 21 12.17 -1.90 -20.46
CA SER A 21 11.35 -3.02 -20.02
C SER A 21 12.15 -3.99 -19.13
N GLY A 22 11.47 -4.57 -18.13
CA GLY A 22 12.10 -5.44 -17.15
C GLY A 22 12.93 -4.73 -16.07
N SER A 23 12.96 -3.38 -16.06
CA SER A 23 13.60 -2.61 -14.97
C SER A 23 12.81 -2.76 -13.69
N VAL A 24 13.51 -3.01 -12.57
CA VAL A 24 12.92 -3.17 -11.24
C VAL A 24 13.66 -2.27 -10.27
N ASP A 25 12.95 -1.38 -9.57
CA ASP A 25 13.45 -0.45 -8.55
C ASP A 25 14.59 0.49 -9.03
N VAL A 26 14.75 0.67 -10.34
CA VAL A 26 15.79 1.51 -10.95
C VAL A 26 15.22 2.85 -11.40
N CYS A 27 14.04 2.83 -12.00
CA CYS A 27 13.40 4.03 -12.49
C CYS A 27 12.65 4.73 -11.36
N THR A 28 12.97 6.02 -11.13
CA THR A 28 12.35 6.82 -10.08
C THR A 28 11.71 8.09 -10.65
N ALA A 29 10.66 8.55 -10.00
CA ALA A 29 9.97 9.80 -10.31
C ALA A 29 9.93 10.70 -9.07
N ARG A 30 10.25 11.99 -9.27
CA ARG A 30 10.12 13.05 -8.28
C ARG A 30 9.06 14.05 -8.73
N PHE A 31 8.05 14.24 -7.91
CA PHE A 31 6.99 15.21 -8.14
C PHE A 31 7.24 16.48 -7.32
N LYS A 32 7.24 17.62 -7.99
CA LYS A 32 7.29 18.97 -7.36
C LYS A 32 5.90 19.57 -7.42
N PHE A 33 5.37 19.96 -6.30
CA PHE A 33 3.99 20.40 -6.14
C PHE A 33 3.90 21.91 -5.98
N SER A 34 2.87 22.53 -6.57
CA SER A 34 2.49 23.90 -6.30
C SER A 34 1.72 24.01 -4.97
N PRO A 35 1.58 25.25 -4.39
CA PRO A 35 0.98 25.42 -3.06
C PRO A 35 -0.42 24.82 -2.88
N GLU A 36 -1.19 24.65 -3.94
CA GLU A 36 -2.53 24.07 -3.87
C GLU A 36 -2.55 22.60 -3.42
N TRP A 37 -1.38 21.96 -3.40
CA TRP A 37 -1.19 20.58 -2.96
C TRP A 37 -0.81 20.45 -1.49
N GLU A 38 -0.66 21.56 -0.78
CA GLU A 38 -0.31 21.55 0.64
C GLU A 38 -1.44 20.93 1.48
N GLY A 39 -1.06 20.08 2.44
CA GLY A 39 -2.00 19.39 3.32
C GLY A 39 -2.77 18.24 2.67
N LEU A 40 -2.49 17.90 1.40
CA LEU A 40 -3.09 16.73 0.74
C LEU A 40 -2.18 15.49 0.86
N LYS A 41 -2.77 14.35 1.14
CA LYS A 41 -2.10 13.06 0.90
C LYS A 41 -1.99 12.87 -0.61
N ARG A 42 -0.80 12.56 -1.11
CA ARG A 42 -0.49 12.53 -2.54
C ARG A 42 -0.24 11.11 -3.00
N THR A 43 -0.87 10.74 -4.09
CA THR A 43 -0.73 9.41 -4.69
C THR A 43 -0.38 9.56 -6.16
N ALA A 44 0.76 9.03 -6.57
CA ALA A 44 1.13 8.89 -7.96
C ALA A 44 0.45 7.65 -8.57
N VAL A 45 0.07 7.75 -9.82
CA VAL A 45 -0.50 6.64 -10.57
C VAL A 45 0.25 6.50 -11.89
N PHE A 46 0.68 5.31 -12.18
CA PHE A 46 1.35 4.98 -13.44
C PHE A 46 0.50 3.99 -14.24
N LYS A 47 0.42 4.18 -15.54
CA LYS A 47 -0.27 3.25 -16.43
C LYS A 47 0.38 3.15 -17.79
N THR A 48 0.20 2.01 -18.42
CA THR A 48 0.39 1.77 -19.85
C THR A 48 -0.98 1.48 -20.50
N VAL A 49 -1.09 0.44 -21.30
CA VAL A 49 -2.35 -0.12 -21.81
C VAL A 49 -3.04 -1.03 -20.79
N GLU A 50 -2.30 -1.52 -19.80
CA GLU A 50 -2.78 -2.35 -18.71
C GLU A 50 -3.38 -1.53 -17.56
N GLU A 51 -3.77 -2.23 -16.47
CA GLU A 51 -4.34 -1.59 -15.29
C GLU A 51 -3.36 -0.62 -14.62
N PRO A 52 -3.86 0.52 -14.12
CA PRO A 52 -3.01 1.50 -13.46
C PRO A 52 -2.50 1.00 -12.10
N VAL A 53 -1.25 1.31 -11.79
CA VAL A 53 -0.63 1.03 -10.50
C VAL A 53 -0.46 2.33 -9.73
N ALA A 54 -0.99 2.37 -8.51
CA ALA A 54 -0.94 3.53 -7.63
C ALA A 54 0.16 3.39 -6.57
N VAL A 55 0.88 4.47 -6.31
CA VAL A 55 1.97 4.53 -5.33
C VAL A 55 1.79 5.78 -4.46
N ALA A 56 1.74 5.60 -3.15
CA ALA A 56 1.74 6.73 -2.22
C ALA A 56 3.08 7.47 -2.30
N LEU A 57 3.01 8.81 -2.35
CA LEU A 57 4.19 9.65 -2.29
C LEU A 57 4.52 9.98 -0.83
N ASP A 58 5.81 9.99 -0.54
CA ASP A 58 6.32 10.51 0.71
C ASP A 58 6.33 12.05 0.73
N ASP A 59 6.82 12.64 1.82
CA ASP A 59 6.92 14.09 1.98
C ASP A 59 7.90 14.72 0.98
N THR A 60 8.87 13.96 0.46
CA THR A 60 9.83 14.41 -0.56
C THR A 60 9.22 14.45 -1.95
N GLY A 61 8.09 13.78 -2.14
CA GLY A 61 7.40 13.63 -3.42
C GLY A 61 8.09 12.65 -4.37
N GLU A 62 8.90 11.73 -3.84
CA GLU A 62 9.59 10.72 -4.64
C GLU A 62 8.90 9.35 -4.56
N CYS A 63 9.01 8.59 -5.64
CA CYS A 63 8.61 7.19 -5.66
C CYS A 63 9.39 6.42 -6.73
N ALA A 64 9.52 5.11 -6.53
CA ALA A 64 9.91 4.21 -7.60
C ALA A 64 8.75 4.05 -8.59
N ILE A 65 9.06 3.98 -9.88
CA ILE A 65 8.08 3.59 -10.90
C ILE A 65 7.88 2.08 -10.76
N PRO A 66 6.63 1.61 -10.55
CA PRO A 66 6.34 0.19 -10.37
C PRO A 66 6.83 -0.64 -11.56
N TRP A 67 7.48 -1.76 -11.28
CA TRP A 67 8.00 -2.64 -12.33
C TRP A 67 6.89 -3.25 -13.18
N GLU A 68 5.68 -3.37 -12.65
CA GLU A 68 4.51 -3.90 -13.34
C GLU A 68 4.17 -3.10 -14.59
N VAL A 69 4.30 -1.78 -14.54
CA VAL A 69 4.07 -0.91 -15.70
C VAL A 69 5.26 -0.86 -16.66
N LEU A 70 6.38 -1.49 -16.31
CA LEU A 70 7.58 -1.58 -17.14
C LEU A 70 7.77 -2.97 -17.76
N LYS A 71 6.75 -3.83 -17.75
CA LYS A 71 6.86 -5.19 -18.31
C LYS A 71 6.94 -5.20 -19.82
N GLU A 72 6.06 -4.45 -20.47
CA GLU A 72 5.90 -4.49 -21.92
C GLU A 72 6.72 -3.39 -22.60
N PRO A 73 7.59 -3.75 -23.56
CA PRO A 73 8.28 -2.78 -24.36
C PRO A 73 7.37 -2.18 -25.43
N MET A 74 7.81 -1.08 -26.03
CA MET A 74 7.16 -0.38 -27.16
C MET A 74 5.79 0.22 -26.85
N VAL A 75 5.45 0.37 -25.56
CA VAL A 75 4.25 1.06 -25.09
C VAL A 75 4.60 2.36 -24.40
N HIS A 76 3.69 3.33 -24.40
CA HIS A 76 3.86 4.59 -23.68
C HIS A 76 3.52 4.42 -22.21
N LEU A 77 4.37 4.97 -21.36
CA LEU A 77 4.12 5.10 -19.92
C LEU A 77 3.53 6.47 -19.61
N TYR A 78 2.41 6.49 -18.92
CA TYR A 78 1.74 7.69 -18.46
C TYR A 78 1.82 7.79 -16.93
N ALA A 79 2.00 9.00 -16.41
CA ALA A 79 1.90 9.31 -15.01
C ALA A 79 0.77 10.28 -14.72
N GLY A 80 0.10 10.08 -13.60
CA GLY A 80 -0.87 10.98 -13.00
C GLY A 80 -0.58 11.13 -11.52
N VAL A 81 -1.16 12.14 -10.88
CA VAL A 81 -1.15 12.27 -9.43
C VAL A 81 -2.49 12.79 -8.95
N TYR A 82 -2.95 12.32 -7.81
CA TYR A 82 -4.10 12.90 -7.16
C TYR A 82 -3.83 13.17 -5.68
N GLY A 83 -4.47 14.21 -5.17
CA GLY A 83 -4.46 14.57 -3.76
C GLY A 83 -5.76 14.20 -3.09
N THR A 84 -5.68 13.63 -1.89
CA THR A 84 -6.84 13.29 -1.06
C THR A 84 -6.82 14.07 0.24
N LYS A 85 -8.02 14.40 0.72
CA LYS A 85 -8.26 14.97 2.04
C LYS A 85 -9.46 14.26 2.65
N GLU A 86 -9.31 13.76 3.88
CA GLU A 86 -10.38 13.02 4.57
C GLU A 86 -10.97 11.90 3.68
N ASP A 87 -10.07 11.11 3.05
CA ASP A 87 -10.37 10.00 2.14
C ASP A 87 -11.14 10.33 0.85
N SER A 88 -11.35 11.61 0.57
CA SER A 88 -11.96 12.07 -0.68
C SER A 88 -10.91 12.63 -1.63
N VAL A 89 -10.98 12.28 -2.92
CA VAL A 89 -10.14 12.87 -3.95
C VAL A 89 -10.55 14.33 -4.16
N VAL A 90 -9.61 15.24 -3.91
CA VAL A 90 -9.86 16.69 -4.00
C VAL A 90 -9.22 17.29 -5.25
N LEU A 91 -8.03 16.78 -5.63
CA LEU A 91 -7.25 17.37 -6.72
C LEU A 91 -6.62 16.29 -7.60
N PRO A 92 -7.31 15.82 -8.66
CA PRO A 92 -6.72 14.95 -9.68
C PRO A 92 -5.98 15.77 -10.74
N THR A 93 -4.92 15.20 -11.34
CA THR A 93 -4.28 15.75 -12.53
C THR A 93 -4.74 15.05 -13.81
N VAL A 94 -4.47 15.67 -14.95
CA VAL A 94 -4.46 14.97 -16.24
C VAL A 94 -3.22 14.09 -16.36
N TRP A 95 -3.25 13.12 -17.25
CA TRP A 95 -2.12 12.24 -17.51
C TRP A 95 -0.99 12.98 -18.23
N ALA A 96 0.24 12.71 -17.82
CA ALA A 96 1.45 13.15 -18.51
C ALA A 96 2.14 11.93 -19.15
N ASP A 97 2.53 12.07 -20.40
CA ASP A 97 3.30 11.05 -21.12
C ASP A 97 4.77 11.12 -20.67
N LEU A 98 5.30 10.03 -20.12
CA LEU A 98 6.70 9.92 -19.71
C LEU A 98 7.60 9.42 -20.85
N GLY A 99 7.05 8.84 -21.88
CA GLY A 99 7.75 8.32 -23.06
C GLY A 99 7.48 6.84 -23.30
N VAL A 100 8.14 6.33 -24.32
CA VAL A 100 8.05 4.92 -24.74
C VAL A 100 9.01 4.08 -23.92
N ILE A 101 8.54 2.93 -23.44
CA ILE A 101 9.36 1.91 -22.79
C ILE A 101 10.16 1.19 -23.89
N GLN A 102 11.49 1.28 -23.82
CA GLN A 102 12.38 0.58 -24.75
C GLN A 102 12.55 -0.87 -24.34
N GLU A 103 12.86 -1.72 -25.31
CA GLU A 103 13.15 -3.13 -25.03
C GLU A 103 14.42 -3.29 -24.23
N GLY A 104 14.30 -3.93 -23.04
CA GLY A 104 15.44 -4.24 -22.18
C GLY A 104 16.09 -5.57 -22.55
N VAL A 105 17.41 -5.66 -22.41
CA VAL A 105 18.14 -6.93 -22.57
C VAL A 105 17.90 -7.77 -21.31
N THR A 106 17.02 -8.78 -21.40
CA THR A 106 16.72 -9.72 -20.32
C THR A 106 16.96 -11.14 -20.80
N CYS A 107 17.65 -11.92 -20.00
CA CYS A 107 17.92 -13.35 -20.27
C CYS A 107 16.92 -14.30 -19.55
N GLY A 108 15.73 -13.85 -19.24
CA GLY A 108 14.74 -14.64 -18.55
C GLY A 108 13.95 -13.82 -17.53
N VAL A 109 12.73 -14.26 -17.29
CA VAL A 109 11.80 -13.57 -16.39
C VAL A 109 12.17 -13.88 -14.95
N SER A 110 12.60 -12.89 -14.21
CA SER A 110 12.60 -12.94 -12.76
C SER A 110 11.21 -12.59 -12.26
N SER A 111 10.48 -13.57 -11.71
CA SER A 111 9.21 -13.29 -11.03
C SER A 111 9.49 -12.63 -9.68
N ARG A 112 9.23 -11.34 -9.55
CA ARG A 112 9.17 -10.67 -8.26
C ARG A 112 7.74 -10.61 -7.75
N PRO A 113 7.53 -10.54 -6.43
CA PRO A 113 6.20 -10.30 -5.90
C PRO A 113 5.68 -8.93 -6.40
N PRO A 114 4.37 -8.78 -6.58
CA PRO A 114 3.75 -7.51 -6.95
C PRO A 114 4.13 -6.36 -6.00
N THR A 115 4.19 -5.14 -6.51
CA THR A 115 4.33 -3.96 -5.68
C THR A 115 3.13 -3.90 -4.70
N PRO A 116 3.37 -3.79 -3.37
CA PRO A 116 2.28 -3.74 -2.42
C PRO A 116 1.28 -2.64 -2.78
N SER A 117 0.00 -2.98 -2.78
CA SER A 117 -1.07 -2.02 -2.99
C SER A 117 -1.02 -0.91 -1.94
N LEU A 118 -1.65 0.24 -2.23
CA LEU A 118 -1.76 1.32 -1.24
C LEU A 118 -2.34 0.83 0.08
N TRP A 119 -3.35 -0.03 0.00
CA TRP A 119 -4.00 -0.63 1.16
C TRP A 119 -3.06 -1.51 1.98
N GLU A 120 -2.27 -2.36 1.33
CA GLU A 120 -1.29 -3.21 2.02
C GLU A 120 -0.19 -2.38 2.70
N ARG A 121 0.26 -1.29 2.06
CA ARG A 121 1.25 -0.37 2.64
C ARG A 121 0.67 0.40 3.84
N GLU A 122 -0.54 0.91 3.74
CA GLU A 122 -1.26 1.59 4.83
C GLU A 122 -1.50 0.62 6.00
N LEU A 123 -1.87 -0.64 5.69
CA LEU A 123 -2.06 -1.67 6.70
C LEU A 123 -0.76 -2.03 7.40
N ALA A 124 0.34 -2.18 6.66
CA ALA A 124 1.67 -2.44 7.23
C ALA A 124 2.13 -1.30 8.15
N GLN A 125 1.91 -0.04 7.78
CA GLN A 125 2.21 1.11 8.64
C GLN A 125 1.39 1.12 9.92
N LYS A 126 0.10 0.75 9.84
CA LYS A 126 -0.76 0.62 11.03
C LYS A 126 -0.34 -0.55 11.92
N GLN A 127 0.08 -1.66 11.33
CA GLN A 127 0.59 -2.82 12.10
C GLN A 127 1.92 -2.51 12.79
N ASP A 128 2.81 -1.73 12.15
CA ASP A 128 4.06 -1.28 12.78
C ASP A 128 3.80 -0.35 13.98
N ALA A 129 2.73 0.43 13.93
CA ALA A 129 2.30 1.27 15.07
C ALA A 129 1.74 0.45 16.26
N LEU A 130 1.39 -0.81 16.04
CA LEU A 130 0.86 -1.74 17.03
C LEU A 130 1.94 -2.68 17.61
N ARG A 131 3.23 -2.38 17.41
CA ARG A 131 4.32 -3.21 17.94
C ARG A 131 4.34 -3.14 19.47
N GLY A 132 4.27 -4.31 20.09
CA GLY A 132 4.46 -4.51 21.52
C GLY A 132 5.57 -5.51 21.80
N SER A 133 6.01 -5.60 23.06
CA SER A 133 6.91 -6.66 23.53
C SER A 133 6.12 -7.94 23.78
N PRO A 134 6.77 -9.13 23.74
CA PRO A 134 6.11 -10.37 24.11
C PRO A 134 5.47 -10.27 25.51
N GLY A 135 4.19 -10.62 25.64
CA GLY A 135 3.43 -10.52 26.88
C GLY A 135 2.60 -9.24 27.02
N GLN A 136 2.66 -8.33 26.06
CA GLN A 136 1.78 -7.16 26.03
C GLN A 136 0.51 -7.45 25.21
N LEU A 137 -0.58 -6.86 25.64
CA LEU A 137 -1.87 -6.84 24.92
C LEU A 137 -2.06 -5.50 24.22
N VAL A 138 -2.87 -5.50 23.16
CA VAL A 138 -3.32 -4.26 22.53
C VAL A 138 -4.53 -3.75 23.34
N GLY A 139 -4.36 -2.60 23.97
CA GLY A 139 -5.44 -1.84 24.60
C GLY A 139 -5.76 -0.57 23.82
N PHE A 140 -6.73 0.19 24.30
CA PHE A 140 -7.05 1.52 23.78
C PHE A 140 -6.87 2.54 24.90
N ASP A 141 -6.24 3.67 24.58
CA ASP A 141 -6.13 4.81 25.49
C ASP A 141 -7.45 5.59 25.60
N GLU A 142 -7.45 6.66 26.41
CA GLU A 142 -8.64 7.51 26.62
C GLU A 142 -9.11 8.22 25.33
N ASP A 143 -8.22 8.37 24.36
CA ASP A 143 -8.51 8.94 23.03
C ASP A 143 -8.94 7.88 22.00
N GLY A 144 -9.03 6.59 22.41
CA GLY A 144 -9.40 5.47 21.54
C GLY A 144 -8.27 5.02 20.59
N ARG A 145 -7.00 5.38 20.88
CA ARG A 145 -5.85 4.93 20.12
C ARG A 145 -5.34 3.60 20.65
N ALA A 146 -4.95 2.72 19.74
CA ALA A 146 -4.36 1.44 20.10
C ALA A 146 -2.97 1.65 20.72
N VAL A 147 -2.77 1.11 21.91
CA VAL A 147 -1.51 1.17 22.69
C VAL A 147 -1.14 -0.21 23.20
N ALA A 148 0.17 -0.47 23.36
CA ALA A 148 0.64 -1.67 24.00
C ALA A 148 0.48 -1.54 25.52
N VAL A 149 -0.26 -2.45 26.14
CA VAL A 149 -0.54 -2.45 27.57
C VAL A 149 0.11 -3.68 28.20
N ASP A 150 0.89 -3.45 29.28
CA ASP A 150 1.45 -4.56 30.05
C ASP A 150 0.34 -5.31 30.78
N TYR A 151 0.21 -6.57 30.46
CA TYR A 151 -0.70 -7.44 31.18
C TYR A 151 -0.08 -7.84 32.51
N GLY A 152 -0.30 -7.03 33.54
CA GLY A 152 0.25 -7.24 34.91
C GLY A 152 -0.44 -8.33 35.74
N GLY A 153 -1.34 -9.09 35.17
CA GLY A 153 -1.99 -10.25 35.76
C GLY A 153 -1.82 -11.46 34.87
N GLY A 154 -1.59 -12.64 35.42
CA GLY A 154 -1.63 -13.88 34.64
C GLY A 154 -2.87 -13.89 33.74
N LEU A 155 -2.75 -14.45 32.53
CA LEU A 155 -3.91 -14.66 31.66
C LEU A 155 -5.06 -15.14 32.54
N PRO A 156 -6.26 -14.55 32.48
CA PRO A 156 -7.39 -15.17 33.13
C PRO A 156 -7.36 -16.61 32.63
N GLU A 157 -7.35 -17.57 33.55
CA GLU A 157 -7.62 -18.94 33.15
C GLU A 157 -8.90 -18.85 32.31
N VAL A 158 -8.73 -18.86 31.00
CA VAL A 158 -9.82 -19.16 30.11
C VAL A 158 -10.10 -20.60 30.46
N GLY A 159 -11.08 -20.81 31.34
CA GLY A 159 -11.57 -22.15 31.63
C GLY A 159 -11.94 -22.73 30.27
N ILE A 160 -11.03 -23.52 29.73
CA ILE A 160 -11.39 -24.43 28.64
C ILE A 160 -12.46 -25.28 29.30
N ALA A 161 -13.70 -25.16 28.82
CA ALA A 161 -14.79 -25.99 29.31
C ALA A 161 -14.25 -27.42 29.37
N ALA A 162 -14.32 -28.03 30.55
CA ALA A 162 -13.84 -29.40 30.68
C ALA A 162 -14.60 -30.25 29.64
N ASP A 163 -13.95 -31.29 29.13
CA ASP A 163 -14.55 -32.18 28.12
C ASP A 163 -15.95 -32.67 28.54
N GLU A 164 -16.20 -32.77 29.85
CA GLU A 164 -17.48 -33.12 30.44
C GLU A 164 -18.55 -32.05 30.16
N ASP A 165 -18.24 -30.75 30.34
CA ASP A 165 -19.17 -29.65 30.08
C ASP A 165 -19.49 -29.52 28.57
N THR A 166 -18.51 -29.81 27.74
CA THR A 166 -18.70 -29.78 26.27
C THR A 166 -19.59 -30.94 25.80
N ASN A 167 -19.43 -32.10 26.38
CA ASN A 167 -20.25 -33.28 26.06
C ASN A 167 -21.68 -33.08 26.57
N GLU A 168 -21.90 -32.51 27.75
CA GLU A 168 -23.25 -32.22 28.27
C GLU A 168 -24.00 -31.21 27.38
N MET A 169 -23.32 -30.16 26.89
CA MET A 169 -23.90 -29.21 25.90
C MET A 169 -24.21 -29.88 24.57
N LEU A 170 -23.37 -30.80 24.10
CA LEU A 170 -23.62 -31.51 22.84
C LEU A 170 -24.78 -32.48 22.96
N ASP A 171 -24.93 -33.20 24.09
CA ASP A 171 -26.07 -34.05 24.36
C ASP A 171 -27.37 -33.30 24.50
N GLU A 172 -27.35 -32.09 25.05
CA GLU A 172 -28.53 -31.22 25.15
C GLU A 172 -29.03 -30.70 23.78
N VAL A 173 -28.07 -30.41 22.86
CA VAL A 173 -28.40 -29.85 21.53
C VAL A 173 -28.69 -30.93 20.50
N PHE A 174 -28.00 -32.04 20.54
CA PHE A 174 -28.03 -33.08 19.50
C PHE A 174 -28.65 -34.42 19.98
N GLY A 175 -28.94 -34.55 21.26
CA GLY A 175 -29.42 -35.77 21.91
C GLY A 175 -28.27 -36.77 22.13
N PRO A 176 -28.42 -37.72 23.08
CA PRO A 176 -27.37 -38.70 23.40
C PRO A 176 -27.03 -39.52 22.15
N ALA A 177 -25.73 -39.65 21.90
CA ALA A 177 -25.22 -40.42 20.78
C ALA A 177 -25.77 -41.85 20.86
N GLY A 178 -26.60 -42.20 19.90
CA GLY A 178 -27.45 -43.37 19.93
C GLY A 178 -26.77 -44.70 20.23
N GLN A 179 -27.48 -45.49 20.97
CA GLN A 179 -27.24 -46.96 21.14
C GLN A 179 -27.36 -47.69 19.81
#